data_521eb5ed8f33106b4930be778d90c81e
#
_entry.id   521eb5ed8f33106b4930be778d90c81e
#
_cell.length_a   1.000
_cell.length_b   1.000
_cell.length_c   1.000
_cell.angle_alpha   90.00
_cell.angle_beta   90.00
_cell.angle_gamma   90.00
#
_symmetry.space_group_name_H-M   'P 1'
#
loop_
_entity.id
_entity.type
_entity.pdbx_description
1 polymer ?
#
loop_
_entity_poly.entity_id
_entity_poly.type
_entity_poly.pdbx_seq_one_letter_code
_entity_poly.pdbx_strand_id
1 'polypeptide(L)'
;MIDLQGKSPKLLVIGDLMIDHYLWGSCERISPEAPVQVVNVQSESSVLGGAGNVINNLRALGAQVDVISVIGGCEISDELKNLLKNIEVDTQYLITQKDRITSKKSRIIAAQQQVVRYDRESSDEISAGSQKSILESFTSIINNYDGVLLSDYGKGVLPSNLTKSLISIANKANKKVLVDPKGLDYSKYKGAYLLTPNKKEASEATQVAIKDNESLTQAITQLKTECDLTISLITLSEQGVAIYDDELRTHPTVAREVFDVTGAGDTVLASLGFALACDYQIDDAVKFSNLAAGVVVGKIGSATATINEIIEYESSLNKSTSDEHIKTLNEITLLSKELKARDKKIIFTNGCFDILHAGHVRYLETAKSYGDVLILGLNSDRSVSILKGEGRPINTQLDRAYILAALEAVDYVVIFDDETPYDLIKAVKPHILVKGGDYEGKEVIGQDIADELKLVQFVDGKSTTKTIEKIQQGN
;
A
#
# COMPACT_ATOMS: atom_id res chain seq x y z
N MET A 1 -11.74 -4.01 -3.90
CA MET A 1 -11.28 -3.34 -2.66
C MET A 1 -11.71 -4.19 -1.48
N ILE A 2 -10.77 -4.59 -0.63
CA ILE A 2 -11.04 -5.37 0.59
C ILE A 2 -11.66 -4.41 1.61
N ASP A 3 -12.86 -4.66 2.10
CA ASP A 3 -13.53 -3.81 3.10
C ASP A 3 -13.07 -4.22 4.51
N LEU A 4 -11.94 -3.68 4.93
CA LEU A 4 -11.39 -3.85 6.29
C LEU A 4 -11.67 -2.65 7.21
N GLN A 5 -12.38 -1.63 6.70
CA GLN A 5 -12.69 -0.43 7.47
C GLN A 5 -13.59 -0.76 8.67
N GLY A 6 -13.18 -0.33 9.88
CA GLY A 6 -13.92 -0.61 11.11
C GLY A 6 -13.74 -2.04 11.67
N LYS A 7 -12.96 -2.90 11.03
CA LYS A 7 -12.59 -4.21 11.62
C LYS A 7 -11.55 -4.01 12.72
N SER A 8 -11.67 -4.78 13.78
CA SER A 8 -10.76 -4.72 14.95
C SER A 8 -10.52 -6.12 15.52
N PRO A 9 -9.84 -7.02 14.77
CA PRO A 9 -9.56 -8.37 15.26
C PRO A 9 -8.64 -8.32 16.48
N LYS A 10 -8.74 -9.31 17.34
CA LYS A 10 -7.87 -9.45 18.51
C LYS A 10 -6.76 -10.46 18.23
N LEU A 11 -5.51 -9.97 18.22
CA LEU A 11 -4.34 -10.74 17.82
C LEU A 11 -3.33 -10.86 18.97
N LEU A 12 -2.68 -12.01 19.06
CA LEU A 12 -1.62 -12.25 20.02
C LEU A 12 -0.28 -12.36 19.30
N VAL A 13 0.67 -11.51 19.68
CA VAL A 13 2.04 -11.54 19.15
C VAL A 13 2.98 -12.17 20.20
N ILE A 14 3.78 -13.14 19.75
CA ILE A 14 4.81 -13.77 20.59
C ILE A 14 6.13 -13.71 19.84
N GLY A 15 7.20 -13.21 20.46
CA GLY A 15 8.49 -13.14 19.77
C GLY A 15 9.51 -12.23 20.42
N ASP A 16 10.56 -11.94 19.65
CA ASP A 16 11.71 -11.17 20.10
C ASP A 16 11.42 -9.66 20.01
N LEU A 17 11.13 -9.05 21.14
CA LEU A 17 10.98 -7.60 21.25
C LEU A 17 12.35 -6.93 21.28
N MET A 18 12.45 -5.78 20.58
CA MET A 18 13.66 -4.94 20.59
C MET A 18 13.30 -3.47 20.40
N ILE A 19 14.29 -2.62 20.67
CA ILE A 19 14.23 -1.18 20.39
C ILE A 19 15.20 -0.89 19.25
N ASP A 20 14.71 -0.23 18.20
CA ASP A 20 15.52 0.44 17.21
C ASP A 20 15.74 1.88 17.66
N HIS A 21 17.00 2.23 17.94
CA HIS A 21 17.40 3.52 18.48
C HIS A 21 18.23 4.27 17.45
N TYR A 22 17.89 5.52 17.22
CA TYR A 22 18.54 6.40 16.24
C TYR A 22 19.13 7.60 16.94
N LEU A 23 20.42 7.85 16.68
CA LEU A 23 21.18 8.99 17.16
C LEU A 23 21.53 9.86 15.95
N TRP A 24 20.92 11.02 15.85
CA TRP A 24 21.12 11.95 14.75
C TRP A 24 22.08 13.04 15.14
N GLY A 25 23.10 13.32 14.29
CA GLY A 25 24.08 14.32 14.60
C GLY A 25 24.90 14.82 13.41
N SER A 26 25.93 15.62 13.73
CA SER A 26 26.93 16.08 12.77
C SER A 26 28.28 15.43 13.04
N CYS A 27 29.07 15.28 11.99
CA CYS A 27 30.43 14.76 12.06
C CYS A 27 31.37 15.80 11.42
N GLU A 28 32.10 16.58 12.25
CA GLU A 28 32.92 17.68 11.79
C GLU A 28 34.41 17.44 12.02
N ARG A 29 34.81 16.45 12.82
CA ARG A 29 36.20 16.19 13.17
C ARG A 29 36.47 14.69 13.38
N ILE A 30 37.75 14.35 13.23
CA ILE A 30 38.31 13.07 13.66
C ILE A 30 38.80 13.20 15.09
N SER A 31 38.67 12.14 15.89
CA SER A 31 39.18 12.12 17.29
C SER A 31 40.69 12.30 17.32
N PRO A 32 41.22 13.08 18.28
CA PRO A 32 42.67 13.15 18.53
C PRO A 32 43.22 11.87 19.18
N GLU A 33 42.35 11.01 19.74
CA GLU A 33 42.74 9.79 20.46
C GLU A 33 42.89 8.58 19.55
N ALA A 34 42.16 8.56 18.42
CA ALA A 34 42.17 7.47 17.44
C ALA A 34 41.61 7.96 16.08
N PRO A 35 41.95 7.32 14.95
CA PRO A 35 41.46 7.72 13.61
C PRO A 35 39.97 7.35 13.41
N VAL A 36 39.11 7.83 14.30
CA VAL A 36 37.65 7.60 14.28
C VAL A 36 36.90 8.93 14.24
N GLN A 37 35.74 8.94 13.60
CA GLN A 37 34.89 10.11 13.54
C GLN A 37 34.29 10.44 14.91
N VAL A 38 34.18 11.73 15.20
CA VAL A 38 33.46 12.23 16.39
C VAL A 38 32.10 12.74 15.91
N VAL A 39 31.03 12.05 16.32
CA VAL A 39 29.66 12.45 16.03
C VAL A 39 29.11 13.25 17.21
N ASN A 40 28.72 14.49 16.95
CA ASN A 40 28.00 15.33 17.89
C ASN A 40 26.52 15.08 17.79
N VAL A 41 25.95 14.31 18.72
CA VAL A 41 24.52 13.92 18.75
C VAL A 41 23.67 15.15 19.06
N GLN A 42 22.71 15.45 18.19
CA GLN A 42 21.78 16.59 18.29
C GLN A 42 20.37 16.15 18.70
N SER A 43 19.97 14.96 18.31
CA SER A 43 18.69 14.37 18.70
C SER A 43 18.78 12.85 18.73
N GLU A 44 17.88 12.22 19.50
CA GLU A 44 17.73 10.79 19.54
C GLU A 44 16.26 10.39 19.49
N SER A 45 16.00 9.21 18.96
CA SER A 45 14.67 8.63 18.91
C SER A 45 14.73 7.12 19.07
N SER A 46 13.72 6.56 19.71
CA SER A 46 13.56 5.11 19.88
C SER A 46 12.21 4.66 19.37
N VAL A 47 12.20 3.57 18.61
CA VAL A 47 10.98 2.95 18.09
C VAL A 47 10.97 1.46 18.39
N LEU A 48 9.80 0.85 18.38
CA LEU A 48 9.64 -0.58 18.50
C LEU A 48 10.21 -1.29 17.26
N GLY A 49 11.04 -2.31 17.47
CA GLY A 49 11.63 -3.16 16.45
C GLY A 49 11.31 -4.65 16.68
N GLY A 50 11.59 -5.49 15.69
CA GLY A 50 11.27 -6.91 15.72
C GLY A 50 9.79 -7.16 15.97
N ALA A 51 9.45 -8.08 16.89
CA ALA A 51 8.05 -8.32 17.24
C ALA A 51 7.29 -7.04 17.65
N GLY A 52 8.00 -6.03 18.18
CA GLY A 52 7.41 -4.73 18.49
C GLY A 52 6.97 -3.94 17.26
N ASN A 53 7.69 -4.07 16.15
CA ASN A 53 7.28 -3.44 14.89
C ASN A 53 6.05 -4.15 14.26
N VAL A 54 5.95 -5.47 14.39
CA VAL A 54 4.72 -6.23 14.02
C VAL A 54 3.53 -5.71 14.82
N ILE A 55 3.69 -5.53 16.12
CA ILE A 55 2.65 -4.98 17.01
C ILE A 55 2.25 -3.58 16.58
N ASN A 56 3.22 -2.71 16.30
CA ASN A 56 2.98 -1.34 15.87
C ASN A 56 2.17 -1.29 14.56
N ASN A 57 2.51 -2.14 13.58
CA ASN A 57 1.76 -2.26 12.34
C ASN A 57 0.32 -2.75 12.58
N LEU A 58 0.12 -3.76 13.42
CA LEU A 58 -1.21 -4.25 13.76
C LEU A 58 -2.08 -3.17 14.43
N ARG A 59 -1.51 -2.39 15.36
CA ARG A 59 -2.20 -1.28 16.01
C ARG A 59 -2.57 -0.18 15.02
N ALA A 60 -1.66 0.15 14.08
CA ALA A 60 -1.95 1.12 13.02
C ALA A 60 -3.08 0.67 12.08
N LEU A 61 -3.23 -0.64 11.86
CA LEU A 61 -4.35 -1.24 11.13
C LEU A 61 -5.67 -1.28 11.93
N GLY A 62 -5.64 -1.02 13.24
CA GLY A 62 -6.82 -1.01 14.11
C GLY A 62 -7.07 -2.31 14.87
N ALA A 63 -6.12 -3.25 14.89
CA ALA A 63 -6.23 -4.48 15.69
C ALA A 63 -6.14 -4.20 17.20
N GLN A 64 -6.79 -5.03 18.01
CA GLN A 64 -6.48 -5.19 19.42
C GLN A 64 -5.31 -6.19 19.55
N VAL A 65 -4.26 -5.81 20.26
CA VAL A 65 -3.04 -6.61 20.31
C VAL A 65 -2.59 -6.79 21.75
N ASP A 66 -2.34 -8.04 22.11
CA ASP A 66 -1.60 -8.40 23.33
C ASP A 66 -0.26 -9.05 22.94
N VAL A 67 0.74 -8.98 23.83
CA VAL A 67 2.07 -9.49 23.57
C VAL A 67 2.57 -10.40 24.69
N ILE A 68 3.14 -11.54 24.32
CA ILE A 68 3.91 -12.39 25.22
C ILE A 68 5.37 -12.36 24.78
N SER A 69 6.27 -12.02 25.68
CA SER A 69 7.72 -12.05 25.41
C SER A 69 8.53 -12.13 26.70
N VAL A 70 9.84 -12.27 26.56
CA VAL A 70 10.79 -12.26 27.69
C VAL A 70 11.76 -11.11 27.53
N ILE A 71 11.81 -10.25 28.53
CA ILE A 71 12.66 -9.08 28.61
C ILE A 71 13.64 -9.16 29.79
N GLY A 72 14.65 -8.33 29.81
CA GLY A 72 15.56 -8.17 30.95
C GLY A 72 14.99 -7.33 32.08
N GLY A 73 15.75 -7.19 33.15
CA GLY A 73 15.46 -6.30 34.28
C GLY A 73 16.32 -5.03 34.23
N CYS A 74 16.27 -4.23 33.17
CA CYS A 74 17.11 -3.08 32.97
C CYS A 74 16.32 -1.87 32.41
N GLU A 75 16.91 -0.68 32.39
CA GLU A 75 16.30 0.56 31.89
C GLU A 75 15.75 0.43 30.45
N ILE A 76 16.42 -0.36 29.59
CA ILE A 76 15.93 -0.64 28.22
C ILE A 76 14.58 -1.34 28.27
N SER A 77 14.34 -2.20 29.25
CA SER A 77 13.06 -2.89 29.43
C SER A 77 11.95 -1.94 29.82
N ASP A 78 12.27 -0.93 30.63
CA ASP A 78 11.28 0.08 31.04
C ASP A 78 10.97 1.03 29.87
N GLU A 79 11.99 1.39 29.07
CA GLU A 79 11.80 2.12 27.81
C GLU A 79 10.89 1.33 26.85
N LEU A 80 11.15 0.04 26.65
CA LEU A 80 10.33 -0.85 25.82
C LEU A 80 8.86 -0.93 26.28
N LYS A 81 8.64 -1.10 27.60
CA LYS A 81 7.28 -1.10 28.17
C LYS A 81 6.56 0.24 27.93
N ASN A 82 7.27 1.35 28.02
CA ASN A 82 6.70 2.67 27.77
C ASN A 82 6.31 2.82 26.30
N LEU A 83 7.16 2.36 25.36
CA LEU A 83 6.83 2.37 23.93
C LEU A 83 5.58 1.55 23.62
N LEU A 84 5.43 0.36 24.22
CA LEU A 84 4.22 -0.48 24.08
C LEU A 84 2.98 0.20 24.65
N LYS A 85 3.09 0.81 25.84
CA LYS A 85 1.97 1.56 26.45
C LYS A 85 1.52 2.75 25.63
N ASN A 86 2.47 3.45 24.98
CA ASN A 86 2.14 4.60 24.11
C ASN A 86 1.27 4.24 22.91
N ILE A 87 1.29 2.98 22.48
CA ILE A 87 0.43 2.43 21.44
C ILE A 87 -0.70 1.58 22.03
N GLU A 88 -1.03 1.76 23.31
CA GLU A 88 -2.14 1.08 24.00
C GLU A 88 -2.03 -0.46 24.01
N VAL A 89 -0.82 -1.00 24.18
CA VAL A 89 -0.57 -2.44 24.32
C VAL A 89 -0.21 -2.77 25.75
N ASP A 90 -0.96 -3.69 26.36
CA ASP A 90 -0.70 -4.12 27.73
C ASP A 90 0.58 -4.95 27.84
N THR A 91 1.29 -4.77 28.93
CA THR A 91 2.57 -5.42 29.23
C THR A 91 2.46 -6.52 30.29
N GLN A 92 1.24 -6.94 30.65
CA GLN A 92 0.99 -7.91 31.73
C GLN A 92 1.60 -9.31 31.47
N TYR A 93 1.76 -9.69 30.19
CA TYR A 93 2.34 -10.98 29.81
C TYR A 93 3.82 -10.87 29.41
N LEU A 94 4.48 -9.74 29.70
CA LEU A 94 5.94 -9.62 29.58
C LEU A 94 6.61 -10.26 30.79
N ILE A 95 7.39 -11.30 30.55
CA ILE A 95 8.13 -12.03 31.58
C ILE A 95 9.50 -11.38 31.75
N THR A 96 9.84 -11.02 32.99
CA THR A 96 11.18 -10.46 33.28
C THR A 96 12.13 -11.61 33.69
N GLN A 97 13.19 -11.80 32.91
CA GLN A 97 14.28 -12.72 33.21
C GLN A 97 15.53 -11.95 33.64
N LYS A 98 16.00 -12.15 34.88
CA LYS A 98 16.98 -11.32 35.57
C LYS A 98 18.30 -11.12 34.79
N ASP A 99 18.82 -12.21 34.22
CA ASP A 99 20.15 -12.19 33.57
C ASP A 99 20.07 -11.97 32.04
N ARG A 100 18.89 -11.61 31.52
CA ARG A 100 18.68 -11.33 30.12
C ARG A 100 18.89 -9.85 29.80
N ILE A 101 19.49 -9.57 28.65
CA ILE A 101 19.61 -8.22 28.10
C ILE A 101 18.45 -8.02 27.13
N THR A 102 17.64 -6.97 27.32
CA THR A 102 16.64 -6.53 26.35
C THR A 102 17.34 -5.94 25.15
N SER A 103 16.96 -6.37 23.95
CA SER A 103 17.64 -5.99 22.70
C SER A 103 17.41 -4.52 22.37
N LYS A 104 18.51 -3.80 22.13
CA LYS A 104 18.53 -2.42 21.64
C LYS A 104 19.56 -2.30 20.52
N LYS A 105 19.11 -1.89 19.33
CA LYS A 105 19.95 -1.68 18.16
C LYS A 105 20.08 -0.19 17.90
N SER A 106 21.26 0.34 18.14
CA SER A 106 21.54 1.78 18.03
C SER A 106 22.26 2.11 16.74
N ARG A 107 21.69 3.03 15.96
CA ARG A 107 22.27 3.53 14.71
C ARG A 107 22.66 4.99 14.88
N ILE A 108 23.92 5.32 14.62
CA ILE A 108 24.44 6.68 14.61
C ILE A 108 24.42 7.19 13.19
N ILE A 109 23.68 8.27 12.94
CA ILE A 109 23.46 8.88 11.64
C ILE A 109 24.03 10.30 11.66
N ALA A 110 24.97 10.57 10.76
CA ALA A 110 25.53 11.89 10.57
C ALA A 110 25.52 12.24 9.07
N ALA A 111 25.17 13.48 8.72
CA ALA A 111 25.06 13.95 7.33
C ALA A 111 24.22 13.00 6.43
N GLN A 112 23.11 12.49 6.96
CA GLN A 112 22.18 11.55 6.30
C GLN A 112 22.77 10.16 5.98
N GLN A 113 23.94 9.83 6.56
CA GLN A 113 24.56 8.52 6.40
C GLN A 113 24.70 7.80 7.74
N GLN A 114 24.46 6.49 7.74
CA GLN A 114 24.72 5.66 8.90
C GLN A 114 26.25 5.48 9.08
N VAL A 115 26.78 6.05 10.15
CA VAL A 115 28.21 5.99 10.48
C VAL A 115 28.57 4.66 11.14
N VAL A 116 27.77 4.24 12.13
CA VAL A 116 27.96 2.98 12.86
C VAL A 116 26.65 2.47 13.41
N ARG A 117 26.56 1.15 13.59
CA ARG A 117 25.52 0.48 14.37
C ARG A 117 26.20 -0.32 15.48
N TYR A 118 25.66 -0.23 16.70
CA TYR A 118 26.02 -1.12 17.79
C TYR A 118 24.77 -1.75 18.40
N ASP A 119 24.88 -3.04 18.69
CA ASP A 119 23.77 -3.85 19.18
C ASP A 119 24.06 -4.29 20.62
N ARG A 120 23.08 -4.13 21.49
CA ARG A 120 23.10 -4.63 22.85
C ARG A 120 21.95 -5.64 22.98
N GLU A 121 22.29 -6.92 23.04
CA GLU A 121 21.29 -7.99 22.94
C GLU A 121 21.77 -9.29 23.59
N SER A 122 20.83 -10.17 23.95
CA SER A 122 21.06 -11.58 24.25
C SER A 122 20.48 -12.42 23.12
N SER A 123 21.21 -13.44 22.68
CA SER A 123 20.76 -14.43 21.71
C SER A 123 20.57 -15.82 22.30
N ASP A 124 20.88 -16.00 23.58
CA ASP A 124 20.67 -17.25 24.28
C ASP A 124 19.17 -17.55 24.43
N GLU A 125 18.83 -18.84 24.40
CA GLU A 125 17.48 -19.28 24.68
C GLU A 125 17.02 -18.84 26.08
N ILE A 126 15.75 -18.51 26.19
CA ILE A 126 15.12 -18.15 27.47
C ILE A 126 15.12 -19.35 28.42
N SER A 127 15.16 -19.09 29.74
CA SER A 127 15.20 -20.10 30.77
C SER A 127 13.97 -21.06 30.72
N ALA A 128 14.13 -22.27 31.20
CA ALA A 128 13.02 -23.22 31.33
C ALA A 128 11.85 -22.65 32.16
N GLY A 129 12.14 -21.80 33.15
CA GLY A 129 11.12 -21.11 33.94
C GLY A 129 10.31 -20.15 33.11
N SER A 130 11.02 -19.32 32.30
CA SER A 130 10.36 -18.37 31.34
C SER A 130 9.54 -19.12 30.29
N GLN A 131 10.06 -20.20 29.72
CA GLN A 131 9.31 -21.04 28.77
C GLN A 131 8.00 -21.57 29.37
N LYS A 132 8.07 -22.09 30.61
CA LYS A 132 6.90 -22.57 31.34
C LYS A 132 5.88 -21.44 31.55
N SER A 133 6.31 -20.28 32.00
CA SER A 133 5.42 -19.12 32.21
C SER A 133 4.75 -18.67 30.92
N ILE A 134 5.47 -18.67 29.76
CA ILE A 134 4.87 -18.40 28.43
C ILE A 134 3.76 -19.41 28.14
N LEU A 135 4.02 -20.73 28.32
CA LEU A 135 3.05 -21.77 28.00
C LEU A 135 1.81 -21.68 28.88
N GLU A 136 1.98 -21.42 30.18
CA GLU A 136 0.87 -21.24 31.11
C GLU A 136 0.00 -20.03 30.72
N SER A 137 0.62 -18.88 30.49
CA SER A 137 -0.09 -17.70 30.06
C SER A 137 -0.80 -17.93 28.72
N PHE A 138 -0.08 -18.45 27.72
CA PHE A 138 -0.63 -18.71 26.39
C PHE A 138 -1.83 -19.64 26.41
N THR A 139 -1.72 -20.77 27.16
CA THR A 139 -2.80 -21.76 27.28
C THR A 139 -4.05 -21.15 27.90
N SER A 140 -3.88 -20.25 28.86
CA SER A 140 -5.01 -19.62 29.56
C SER A 140 -5.78 -18.62 28.73
N ILE A 141 -5.12 -17.98 27.75
CA ILE A 141 -5.70 -16.83 27.04
C ILE A 141 -6.01 -17.09 25.55
N ILE A 142 -5.44 -18.14 24.94
CA ILE A 142 -5.48 -18.34 23.46
C ILE A 142 -6.89 -18.30 22.87
N ASN A 143 -7.90 -18.76 23.60
CA ASN A 143 -9.27 -18.78 23.13
C ASN A 143 -9.86 -17.36 22.92
N ASN A 144 -9.25 -16.33 23.50
CA ASN A 144 -9.71 -14.95 23.42
C ASN A 144 -9.21 -14.21 22.18
N TYR A 145 -8.43 -14.86 21.32
CA TYR A 145 -7.81 -14.25 20.14
C TYR A 145 -8.32 -14.87 18.85
N ASP A 146 -8.28 -14.09 17.77
CA ASP A 146 -8.66 -14.52 16.43
C ASP A 146 -7.48 -15.16 15.69
N GLY A 147 -6.24 -14.84 16.06
CA GLY A 147 -5.02 -15.41 15.49
C GLY A 147 -3.78 -15.15 16.34
N VAL A 148 -2.71 -15.85 16.01
CA VAL A 148 -1.40 -15.77 16.67
C VAL A 148 -0.31 -15.46 15.66
N LEU A 149 0.55 -14.50 15.97
CA LEU A 149 1.73 -14.18 15.18
C LEU A 149 2.98 -14.50 15.98
N LEU A 150 3.87 -15.32 15.41
CA LEU A 150 5.19 -15.61 15.97
C LEU A 150 6.22 -14.81 15.16
N SER A 151 6.93 -13.88 15.81
CA SER A 151 7.98 -13.06 15.20
C SER A 151 9.33 -13.45 15.79
N ASP A 152 10.07 -14.27 15.02
CA ASP A 152 11.34 -14.85 15.45
C ASP A 152 12.52 -14.08 14.83
N TYR A 153 13.33 -13.47 15.66
CA TYR A 153 14.56 -12.77 15.26
C TYR A 153 15.83 -13.50 15.71
N GLY A 154 15.68 -14.73 16.22
CA GLY A 154 16.80 -15.53 16.72
C GLY A 154 17.42 -14.97 17.98
N LYS A 155 16.61 -14.25 18.81
CA LYS A 155 17.07 -13.70 20.09
C LYS A 155 16.64 -14.58 21.28
N GLY A 156 16.19 -15.81 21.00
CA GLY A 156 16.00 -16.87 21.98
C GLY A 156 14.64 -16.89 22.67
N VAL A 157 13.68 -16.05 22.35
CA VAL A 157 12.31 -16.10 22.92
C VAL A 157 11.54 -17.31 22.39
N LEU A 158 11.85 -17.77 21.18
CA LEU A 158 11.18 -18.89 20.52
C LEU A 158 12.10 -20.12 20.32
N PRO A 159 12.56 -20.78 21.40
CA PRO A 159 13.30 -22.03 21.29
C PRO A 159 12.42 -23.15 20.73
N SER A 160 13.04 -24.16 20.10
CA SER A 160 12.34 -25.18 19.32
C SER A 160 11.18 -25.86 20.05
N ASN A 161 11.40 -26.32 21.27
CA ASN A 161 10.39 -27.03 22.03
C ASN A 161 9.20 -26.15 22.41
N LEU A 162 9.47 -24.90 22.79
CA LEU A 162 8.42 -23.91 23.08
C LEU A 162 7.58 -23.61 21.84
N THR A 163 8.24 -23.30 20.71
CA THR A 163 7.57 -22.97 19.46
C THR A 163 6.64 -24.09 18.99
N LYS A 164 7.10 -25.33 18.99
CA LYS A 164 6.26 -26.51 18.68
C LYS A 164 5.05 -26.62 19.60
N SER A 165 5.25 -26.37 20.89
CA SER A 165 4.16 -26.44 21.89
C SER A 165 3.12 -25.33 21.65
N LEU A 166 3.56 -24.11 21.38
CA LEU A 166 2.68 -22.96 21.06
C LEU A 166 1.81 -23.25 19.82
N ILE A 167 2.43 -23.73 18.75
CA ILE A 167 1.71 -24.10 17.51
C ILE A 167 0.70 -25.21 17.78
N SER A 168 1.10 -26.26 18.49
CA SER A 168 0.21 -27.38 18.84
C SER A 168 -0.99 -26.94 19.67
N ILE A 169 -0.80 -26.07 20.68
CA ILE A 169 -1.89 -25.54 21.51
C ILE A 169 -2.82 -24.65 20.67
N ALA A 170 -2.27 -23.76 19.82
CA ALA A 170 -3.06 -22.90 18.94
C ALA A 170 -3.92 -23.73 17.97
N ASN A 171 -3.34 -24.76 17.34
CA ASN A 171 -4.06 -25.65 16.43
C ASN A 171 -5.21 -26.40 17.14
N LYS A 172 -5.01 -26.85 18.37
CA LYS A 172 -6.08 -27.46 19.18
C LYS A 172 -7.20 -26.47 19.49
N ALA A 173 -6.89 -25.19 19.58
CA ALA A 173 -7.85 -24.11 19.78
C ALA A 173 -8.43 -23.58 18.45
N ASN A 174 -8.12 -24.20 17.30
CA ASN A 174 -8.50 -23.78 15.96
C ASN A 174 -8.07 -22.34 15.64
N LYS A 175 -6.87 -21.92 16.11
CA LYS A 175 -6.32 -20.58 15.83
C LYS A 175 -5.22 -20.65 14.78
N LYS A 176 -5.29 -19.80 13.77
CA LYS A 176 -4.25 -19.68 12.74
C LYS A 176 -2.97 -19.13 13.37
N VAL A 177 -1.83 -19.78 13.08
CA VAL A 177 -0.50 -19.33 13.52
C VAL A 177 0.29 -18.90 12.30
N LEU A 178 0.64 -17.62 12.23
CA LEU A 178 1.51 -17.06 11.21
C LEU A 178 2.89 -16.84 11.82
N VAL A 179 3.94 -17.14 11.08
CA VAL A 179 5.31 -17.04 11.60
C VAL A 179 6.21 -16.29 10.63
N ASP A 180 6.93 -15.29 11.15
CA ASP A 180 8.12 -14.78 10.50
C ASP A 180 9.31 -15.60 10.99
N PRO A 181 9.89 -16.49 10.15
CA PRO A 181 10.83 -17.50 10.61
C PRO A 181 12.28 -16.97 10.62
N LYS A 182 13.12 -17.58 11.48
CA LYS A 182 14.56 -17.32 11.53
C LYS A 182 15.39 -18.58 11.65
N GLY A 183 16.59 -18.56 11.07
CA GLY A 183 17.54 -19.67 11.06
C GLY A 183 17.44 -20.52 9.79
N LEU A 184 18.10 -21.68 9.82
CA LEU A 184 18.18 -22.60 8.67
C LEU A 184 17.23 -23.80 8.85
N ASP A 185 16.89 -24.16 10.08
CA ASP A 185 16.02 -25.27 10.42
C ASP A 185 14.62 -24.77 10.80
N TYR A 186 13.69 -24.97 9.87
CA TYR A 186 12.28 -24.59 10.07
C TYR A 186 11.42 -25.68 10.71
N SER A 187 12.00 -26.82 11.08
CA SER A 187 11.27 -27.93 11.72
C SER A 187 10.58 -27.51 13.03
N LYS A 188 11.06 -26.44 13.68
CA LYS A 188 10.44 -25.87 14.88
C LYS A 188 9.09 -25.21 14.64
N TYR A 189 8.77 -24.85 13.39
CA TYR A 189 7.52 -24.21 13.00
C TYR A 189 6.49 -25.19 12.42
N LYS A 190 6.78 -26.49 12.49
CA LYS A 190 5.88 -27.52 11.93
C LYS A 190 4.46 -27.40 12.45
N GLY A 191 3.49 -27.43 11.51
CA GLY A 191 2.06 -27.28 11.79
C GLY A 191 1.57 -25.82 11.86
N ALA A 192 2.43 -24.84 11.56
CA ALA A 192 1.98 -23.46 11.41
C ALA A 192 1.00 -23.30 10.23
N TYR A 193 0.12 -22.30 10.29
CA TYR A 193 -0.78 -22.00 9.17
C TYR A 193 0.00 -21.53 7.95
N LEU A 194 0.92 -20.56 8.13
CA LEU A 194 1.88 -20.13 7.11
C LEU A 194 3.17 -19.58 7.73
N LEU A 195 4.23 -19.53 6.92
CA LEU A 195 5.49 -18.83 7.19
C LEU A 195 5.66 -17.69 6.20
N THR A 196 6.44 -16.65 6.57
CA THR A 196 6.75 -15.49 5.71
C THR A 196 8.25 -15.32 5.39
N PRO A 197 9.02 -16.39 5.07
CA PRO A 197 10.42 -16.21 4.72
C PRO A 197 10.58 -15.38 3.46
N ASN A 198 11.66 -14.61 3.38
CA ASN A 198 12.05 -13.99 2.12
C ASN A 198 12.76 -15.00 1.21
N LYS A 199 12.97 -14.62 -0.06
CA LYS A 199 13.60 -15.47 -1.09
C LYS A 199 14.95 -16.05 -0.64
N LYS A 200 15.77 -15.26 0.06
CA LYS A 200 17.07 -15.71 0.56
C LYS A 200 16.90 -16.72 1.70
N GLU A 201 16.08 -16.41 2.67
CA GLU A 201 15.79 -17.28 3.82
C GLU A 201 15.17 -18.61 3.37
N ALA A 202 14.23 -18.57 2.43
CA ALA A 202 13.65 -19.76 1.83
C ALA A 202 14.72 -20.60 1.09
N SER A 203 15.58 -19.96 0.31
CA SER A 203 16.67 -20.65 -0.38
C SER A 203 17.67 -21.31 0.59
N GLU A 204 18.00 -20.63 1.69
CA GLU A 204 18.90 -21.16 2.73
C GLU A 204 18.26 -22.32 3.49
N ALA A 205 16.98 -22.22 3.86
CA ALA A 205 16.27 -23.25 4.59
C ALA A 205 16.05 -24.53 3.76
N THR A 206 15.71 -24.39 2.47
CA THR A 206 15.43 -25.51 1.58
C THR A 206 16.66 -26.04 0.86
N GLN A 207 17.80 -25.35 0.91
CA GLN A 207 19.00 -25.61 0.12
C GLN A 207 18.72 -25.57 -1.41
N VAL A 208 17.64 -24.89 -1.83
CA VAL A 208 17.25 -24.68 -3.23
C VAL A 208 17.54 -23.24 -3.63
N ALA A 209 18.43 -23.01 -4.57
CA ALA A 209 18.69 -21.66 -5.08
C ALA A 209 17.53 -21.22 -5.99
N ILE A 210 16.69 -20.32 -5.50
CA ILE A 210 15.51 -19.81 -6.22
C ILE A 210 15.95 -18.81 -7.30
N LYS A 211 15.86 -19.21 -8.58
CA LYS A 211 16.27 -18.41 -9.74
C LYS A 211 15.14 -18.16 -10.74
N ASP A 212 14.23 -19.11 -10.84
CA ASP A 212 13.13 -19.16 -11.79
C ASP A 212 11.89 -19.80 -11.14
N ASN A 213 10.80 -19.92 -11.91
CA ASN A 213 9.54 -20.49 -11.42
C ASN A 213 9.66 -21.98 -11.04
N GLU A 214 10.53 -22.74 -11.67
CA GLU A 214 10.72 -24.17 -11.37
C GLU A 214 11.38 -24.32 -9.98
N SER A 215 12.49 -23.63 -9.74
CA SER A 215 13.19 -23.62 -8.44
C SER A 215 12.33 -22.97 -7.33
N LEU A 216 11.51 -21.96 -7.66
CA LEU A 216 10.53 -21.40 -6.72
C LEU A 216 9.48 -22.44 -6.33
N THR A 217 8.92 -23.16 -7.31
CA THR A 217 7.94 -24.23 -7.05
C THR A 217 8.55 -25.32 -6.18
N GLN A 218 9.77 -25.73 -6.46
CA GLN A 218 10.49 -26.71 -5.65
C GLN A 218 10.64 -26.25 -4.21
N ALA A 219 11.17 -25.04 -3.98
CA ALA A 219 11.41 -24.51 -2.65
C ALA A 219 10.11 -24.34 -1.84
N ILE A 220 9.08 -23.74 -2.44
CA ILE A 220 7.80 -23.46 -1.74
C ILE A 220 7.03 -24.75 -1.40
N THR A 221 7.08 -25.74 -2.28
CA THR A 221 6.48 -27.09 -2.05
C THR A 221 7.24 -27.85 -0.97
N GLN A 222 8.57 -27.77 -0.99
CA GLN A 222 9.42 -28.37 0.05
C GLN A 222 9.10 -27.78 1.43
N LEU A 223 9.04 -26.43 1.55
CA LEU A 223 8.65 -25.77 2.81
C LEU A 223 7.28 -26.21 3.29
N LYS A 224 6.29 -26.29 2.38
CA LYS A 224 4.93 -26.76 2.73
C LYS A 224 4.97 -28.16 3.33
N THR A 225 5.69 -29.07 2.72
CA THR A 225 5.73 -30.48 3.09
C THR A 225 6.52 -30.70 4.39
N GLU A 226 7.74 -30.13 4.47
CA GLU A 226 8.61 -30.33 5.63
C GLU A 226 8.08 -29.69 6.89
N CYS A 227 7.47 -28.51 6.77
CA CYS A 227 6.88 -27.77 7.90
C CYS A 227 5.39 -28.07 8.12
N ASP A 228 4.78 -28.95 7.30
CA ASP A 228 3.36 -29.32 7.44
C ASP A 228 2.45 -28.05 7.48
N LEU A 229 2.67 -27.15 6.50
CA LEU A 229 1.97 -25.86 6.44
C LEU A 229 0.61 -26.00 5.76
N THR A 230 -0.38 -25.26 6.22
CA THR A 230 -1.63 -25.11 5.45
C THR A 230 -1.37 -24.37 4.15
N ILE A 231 -0.63 -23.27 4.20
CA ILE A 231 -0.22 -22.48 3.06
C ILE A 231 1.28 -22.21 3.16
N SER A 232 2.03 -22.43 2.08
CA SER A 232 3.40 -21.98 1.97
C SER A 232 3.46 -20.62 1.27
N LEU A 233 4.28 -19.71 1.79
CA LEU A 233 4.44 -18.36 1.26
C LEU A 233 5.92 -18.01 1.24
N ILE A 234 6.37 -17.31 0.19
CA ILE A 234 7.72 -16.73 0.07
C ILE A 234 7.57 -15.29 -0.44
N THR A 235 8.19 -14.34 0.27
CA THR A 235 8.29 -12.96 -0.20
C THR A 235 9.45 -12.82 -1.19
N LEU A 236 9.18 -12.22 -2.37
CA LEU A 236 10.09 -12.16 -3.52
C LEU A 236 10.62 -10.75 -3.79
N SER A 237 10.61 -9.86 -2.78
CA SER A 237 11.01 -8.45 -2.91
C SER A 237 10.23 -7.73 -4.02
N GLU A 238 10.90 -7.18 -5.02
CA GLU A 238 10.30 -6.48 -6.15
C GLU A 238 9.37 -7.34 -7.02
N GLN A 239 9.47 -8.66 -6.93
CA GLN A 239 8.58 -9.60 -7.65
C GLN A 239 7.28 -9.88 -6.90
N GLY A 240 7.14 -9.41 -5.65
CA GLY A 240 5.93 -9.55 -4.84
C GLY A 240 5.93 -10.75 -3.92
N VAL A 241 4.83 -11.50 -3.88
CA VAL A 241 4.64 -12.63 -2.97
C VAL A 241 4.16 -13.86 -3.73
N ALA A 242 4.85 -14.99 -3.52
CA ALA A 242 4.40 -16.29 -4.01
C ALA A 242 3.68 -17.06 -2.88
N ILE A 243 2.58 -17.72 -3.21
CA ILE A 243 1.84 -18.62 -2.32
C ILE A 243 1.62 -19.97 -3.00
N TYR A 244 1.56 -21.01 -2.16
CA TYR A 244 1.28 -22.37 -2.59
C TYR A 244 0.38 -23.05 -1.55
N ASP A 245 -0.82 -23.39 -1.93
CA ASP A 245 -1.70 -24.30 -1.20
C ASP A 245 -1.85 -25.63 -1.96
N ASP A 246 -2.49 -25.61 -3.13
CA ASP A 246 -2.58 -26.72 -4.09
C ASP A 246 -1.93 -26.34 -5.42
N GLU A 247 -1.78 -25.06 -5.74
CA GLU A 247 -1.11 -24.51 -6.92
C GLU A 247 -0.26 -23.28 -6.58
N LEU A 248 0.77 -23.03 -7.39
CA LEU A 248 1.61 -21.85 -7.27
C LEU A 248 0.88 -20.63 -7.84
N ARG A 249 0.72 -19.60 -7.03
CA ARG A 249 0.23 -18.28 -7.45
C ARG A 249 1.21 -17.21 -7.01
N THR A 250 1.44 -16.23 -7.88
CA THR A 250 2.31 -15.09 -7.59
C THR A 250 1.50 -13.80 -7.68
N HIS A 251 1.57 -13.01 -6.62
CA HIS A 251 0.97 -11.68 -6.54
C HIS A 251 2.07 -10.64 -6.66
N PRO A 252 2.14 -9.89 -7.79
CA PRO A 252 3.22 -8.92 -8.01
C PRO A 252 3.19 -7.80 -6.99
N THR A 253 4.37 -7.19 -6.74
CA THR A 253 4.43 -5.98 -5.93
C THR A 253 3.74 -4.80 -6.63
N VAL A 254 3.20 -3.91 -5.84
CA VAL A 254 2.57 -2.68 -6.33
C VAL A 254 3.36 -1.42 -5.95
N ALA A 255 4.54 -1.57 -5.31
CA ALA A 255 5.38 -0.45 -4.92
C ALA A 255 5.91 0.32 -6.15
N ARG A 256 5.70 1.65 -6.17
CA ARG A 256 6.18 2.55 -7.23
C ARG A 256 7.52 3.18 -6.90
N GLU A 257 7.69 3.60 -5.65
CA GLU A 257 8.91 4.24 -5.15
C GLU A 257 9.34 3.53 -3.87
N VAL A 258 10.60 3.18 -3.76
CA VAL A 258 11.17 2.49 -2.61
C VAL A 258 12.22 3.41 -2.00
N PHE A 259 11.95 3.92 -0.79
CA PHE A 259 12.90 4.71 -0.02
C PHE A 259 13.64 3.86 1.01
N ASP A 260 12.91 3.01 1.74
CA ASP A 260 13.50 2.16 2.77
C ASP A 260 12.70 0.86 2.88
N VAL A 261 13.38 -0.28 2.86
CA VAL A 261 12.77 -1.61 2.99
C VAL A 261 12.72 -2.11 4.43
N THR A 262 13.21 -1.31 5.38
CA THR A 262 13.25 -1.67 6.80
C THR A 262 11.84 -1.88 7.35
N GLY A 263 11.58 -3.04 7.95
CA GLY A 263 10.27 -3.39 8.51
C GLY A 263 9.20 -3.83 7.50
N ALA A 264 9.54 -3.95 6.19
CA ALA A 264 8.60 -4.46 5.20
C ALA A 264 8.13 -5.88 5.51
N GLY A 265 9.00 -6.78 5.98
CA GLY A 265 8.65 -8.13 6.42
C GLY A 265 7.67 -8.13 7.59
N ASP A 266 7.91 -7.29 8.59
CA ASP A 266 7.01 -7.12 9.75
C ASP A 266 5.63 -6.62 9.30
N THR A 267 5.59 -5.70 8.33
CA THR A 267 4.34 -5.18 7.76
C THR A 267 3.60 -6.28 7.00
N VAL A 268 4.31 -7.13 6.24
CA VAL A 268 3.71 -8.29 5.56
C VAL A 268 3.11 -9.25 6.57
N LEU A 269 3.84 -9.65 7.60
CA LEU A 269 3.32 -10.54 8.66
C LEU A 269 2.09 -9.93 9.35
N ALA A 270 2.17 -8.66 9.75
CA ALA A 270 1.09 -7.96 10.45
C ALA A 270 -0.17 -7.84 9.61
N SER A 271 -0.04 -7.38 8.35
CA SER A 271 -1.19 -7.19 7.45
C SER A 271 -1.83 -8.50 7.02
N LEU A 272 -1.05 -9.55 6.76
CA LEU A 272 -1.56 -10.91 6.55
C LEU A 272 -2.34 -11.40 7.78
N GLY A 273 -1.75 -11.27 8.98
CA GLY A 273 -2.39 -11.66 10.22
C GLY A 273 -3.70 -10.92 10.46
N PHE A 274 -3.73 -9.61 10.19
CA PHE A 274 -4.93 -8.78 10.32
C PHE A 274 -6.04 -9.25 9.36
N ALA A 275 -5.74 -9.40 8.08
CA ALA A 275 -6.73 -9.80 7.07
C ALA A 275 -7.27 -11.22 7.30
N LEU A 276 -6.38 -12.19 7.62
CA LEU A 276 -6.77 -13.57 7.89
C LEU A 276 -7.56 -13.74 9.20
N ALA A 277 -7.35 -12.87 10.19
CA ALA A 277 -8.14 -12.81 11.41
C ALA A 277 -9.53 -12.17 11.19
N CYS A 278 -9.69 -11.42 10.09
CA CYS A 278 -10.98 -10.93 9.62
C CYS A 278 -11.66 -11.88 8.62
N ASP A 279 -11.23 -13.15 8.55
CA ASP A 279 -11.76 -14.23 7.69
C ASP A 279 -11.64 -13.98 6.18
N TYR A 280 -10.68 -13.14 5.74
CA TYR A 280 -10.38 -13.00 4.33
C TYR A 280 -9.64 -14.23 3.78
N GLN A 281 -9.87 -14.52 2.49
CA GLN A 281 -9.15 -15.57 1.78
C GLN A 281 -7.68 -15.15 1.56
N ILE A 282 -6.80 -16.15 1.39
CA ILE A 282 -5.36 -15.89 1.33
C ILE A 282 -4.97 -14.96 0.19
N ASP A 283 -5.56 -15.09 -0.99
CA ASP A 283 -5.26 -14.23 -2.14
C ASP A 283 -5.57 -12.76 -1.86
N ASP A 284 -6.69 -12.48 -1.20
CA ASP A 284 -7.08 -11.13 -0.82
C ASP A 284 -6.20 -10.60 0.33
N ALA A 285 -5.87 -11.45 1.30
CA ALA A 285 -4.94 -11.09 2.38
C ALA A 285 -3.55 -10.72 1.82
N VAL A 286 -3.04 -11.46 0.82
CA VAL A 286 -1.76 -11.16 0.16
C VAL A 286 -1.83 -9.86 -0.65
N LYS A 287 -2.91 -9.61 -1.40
CA LYS A 287 -3.10 -8.33 -2.10
C LYS A 287 -3.10 -7.15 -1.12
N PHE A 288 -3.83 -7.27 -0.02
CA PHE A 288 -3.83 -6.27 1.05
C PHE A 288 -2.44 -6.06 1.65
N SER A 289 -1.71 -7.15 1.91
CA SER A 289 -0.35 -7.11 2.44
C SER A 289 0.63 -6.42 1.47
N ASN A 290 0.53 -6.68 0.16
CA ASN A 290 1.33 -6.00 -0.85
C ASN A 290 1.06 -4.49 -0.89
N LEU A 291 -0.21 -4.07 -0.75
CA LEU A 291 -0.57 -2.65 -0.64
C LEU A 291 0.01 -2.01 0.62
N ALA A 292 -0.13 -2.67 1.78
CA ALA A 292 0.43 -2.18 3.05
C ALA A 292 1.96 -2.05 2.98
N ALA A 293 2.65 -3.07 2.44
CA ALA A 293 4.08 -3.02 2.21
C ALA A 293 4.47 -1.90 1.24
N GLY A 294 3.70 -1.69 0.15
CA GLY A 294 3.90 -0.60 -0.80
C GLY A 294 3.83 0.79 -0.16
N VAL A 295 2.92 1.01 0.78
CA VAL A 295 2.83 2.25 1.57
C VAL A 295 4.07 2.43 2.46
N VAL A 296 4.49 1.36 3.15
CA VAL A 296 5.59 1.42 4.13
C VAL A 296 6.95 1.64 3.47
N VAL A 297 7.26 0.94 2.37
CA VAL A 297 8.54 1.13 1.67
C VAL A 297 8.69 2.50 1.03
N GLY A 298 7.60 3.25 0.87
CA GLY A 298 7.60 4.67 0.49
C GLY A 298 7.91 5.64 1.64
N LYS A 299 8.11 5.15 2.87
CA LYS A 299 8.40 5.95 4.07
C LYS A 299 9.84 5.68 4.55
N ILE A 300 10.37 6.52 5.42
CA ILE A 300 11.72 6.35 6.00
C ILE A 300 11.61 5.61 7.34
N GLY A 301 12.47 4.62 7.56
CA GLY A 301 12.60 3.86 8.81
C GLY A 301 11.46 2.83 9.01
N SER A 302 11.35 2.33 10.26
CA SER A 302 10.30 1.37 10.64
C SER A 302 8.92 2.05 10.73
N ALA A 303 8.35 2.38 9.57
CA ALA A 303 7.06 3.04 9.45
C ALA A 303 5.91 2.02 9.48
N THR A 304 4.68 2.52 9.67
CA THR A 304 3.44 1.74 9.63
C THR A 304 2.51 2.26 8.54
N ALA A 305 1.53 1.45 8.16
CA ALA A 305 0.46 1.82 7.25
C ALA A 305 -0.89 1.74 7.96
N THR A 306 -1.71 2.78 7.83
CA THR A 306 -3.10 2.77 8.26
C THR A 306 -4.01 2.25 7.15
N ILE A 307 -5.22 1.79 7.49
CA ILE A 307 -6.23 1.36 6.50
C ILE A 307 -6.52 2.50 5.50
N ASN A 308 -6.63 3.74 5.96
CA ASN A 308 -6.89 4.88 5.09
C ASN A 308 -5.75 5.12 4.09
N GLU A 309 -4.49 5.09 4.54
CA GLU A 309 -3.32 5.23 3.65
C GLU A 309 -3.27 4.10 2.61
N ILE A 310 -3.64 2.87 2.98
CA ILE A 310 -3.69 1.73 2.06
C ILE A 310 -4.79 1.92 1.01
N ILE A 311 -5.96 2.41 1.39
CA ILE A 311 -7.06 2.72 0.47
C ILE A 311 -6.68 3.86 -0.49
N GLU A 312 -6.06 4.92 0.01
CA GLU A 312 -5.56 6.03 -0.79
C GLU A 312 -4.48 5.56 -1.77
N TYR A 313 -3.58 4.71 -1.30
CA TYR A 313 -2.53 4.12 -2.13
C TYR A 313 -3.12 3.24 -3.25
N GLU A 314 -4.04 2.33 -2.93
CA GLU A 314 -4.76 1.52 -3.92
C GLU A 314 -5.47 2.40 -4.96
N SER A 315 -6.15 3.45 -4.50
CA SER A 315 -6.82 4.42 -5.38
C SER A 315 -5.82 5.16 -6.29
N SER A 316 -4.64 5.47 -5.79
CA SER A 316 -3.57 6.09 -6.57
C SER A 316 -2.97 5.16 -7.63
N LEU A 317 -2.91 3.86 -7.34
CA LEU A 317 -2.46 2.83 -8.29
C LEU A 317 -3.49 2.63 -9.42
N ASN A 318 -4.77 2.74 -9.08
CA ASN A 318 -5.88 2.63 -10.01
C ASN A 318 -6.17 3.95 -10.77
N LYS A 319 -5.37 5.02 -10.57
CA LYS A 319 -5.39 6.16 -11.47
C LYS A 319 -4.92 5.66 -12.83
N SER A 320 -5.90 5.45 -13.71
CA SER A 320 -5.69 5.07 -15.10
C SER A 320 -4.71 6.03 -15.78
N THR A 321 -3.89 5.53 -16.68
CA THR A 321 -3.08 6.39 -17.56
C THR A 321 -4.02 7.27 -18.37
N SER A 322 -3.59 8.46 -18.82
CA SER A 322 -4.43 9.34 -19.65
C SER A 322 -5.03 8.60 -20.86
N ASP A 323 -4.35 7.59 -21.38
CA ASP A 323 -4.88 6.74 -22.46
C ASP A 323 -6.12 5.94 -22.05
N GLU A 324 -6.19 5.47 -20.80
CA GLU A 324 -7.35 4.72 -20.30
C GLU A 324 -8.59 5.60 -20.09
N HIS A 325 -8.43 6.93 -20.03
CA HIS A 325 -9.53 7.87 -20.01
C HIS A 325 -10.08 8.18 -21.42
N ILE A 326 -9.33 7.85 -22.49
CA ILE A 326 -9.78 7.98 -23.87
C ILE A 326 -10.57 6.73 -24.25
N LYS A 327 -11.85 6.91 -24.57
CA LYS A 327 -12.78 5.80 -24.83
C LYS A 327 -13.32 5.85 -26.26
N THR A 328 -13.58 4.70 -26.83
CA THR A 328 -14.37 4.56 -28.04
C THR A 328 -15.88 4.75 -27.75
N LEU A 329 -16.68 4.96 -28.78
CA LEU A 329 -18.14 5.08 -28.66
C LEU A 329 -18.77 3.82 -27.99
N ASN A 330 -18.28 2.64 -28.32
CA ASN A 330 -18.78 1.39 -27.74
C ASN A 330 -18.45 1.28 -26.25
N GLU A 331 -17.21 1.58 -25.86
CA GLU A 331 -16.76 1.54 -24.47
C GLU A 331 -17.52 2.54 -23.60
N ILE A 332 -17.66 3.80 -24.07
CA ILE A 332 -18.36 4.83 -23.31
C ILE A 332 -19.86 4.52 -23.17
N THR A 333 -20.45 3.84 -24.17
CA THR A 333 -21.85 3.41 -24.10
C THR A 333 -22.08 2.37 -23.00
N LEU A 334 -21.18 1.40 -22.86
CA LEU A 334 -21.24 0.39 -21.80
C LEU A 334 -20.99 1.03 -20.44
N LEU A 335 -19.93 1.83 -20.35
CA LEU A 335 -19.54 2.52 -19.12
C LEU A 335 -20.64 3.46 -18.61
N SER A 336 -21.31 4.18 -19.51
CA SER A 336 -22.42 5.07 -19.13
C SER A 336 -23.61 4.30 -18.50
N LYS A 337 -23.87 3.08 -18.96
CA LYS A 337 -24.89 2.21 -18.33
C LYS A 337 -24.49 1.75 -16.95
N GLU A 338 -23.22 1.36 -16.77
CA GLU A 338 -22.68 0.95 -15.47
C GLU A 338 -22.67 2.09 -14.46
N LEU A 339 -22.25 3.30 -14.88
CA LEU A 339 -22.26 4.49 -14.04
C LEU A 339 -23.66 4.83 -13.55
N LYS A 340 -24.67 4.76 -14.44
CA LYS A 340 -26.08 4.97 -14.07
C LYS A 340 -26.61 3.91 -13.12
N ALA A 341 -26.23 2.64 -13.32
CA ALA A 341 -26.59 1.55 -12.40
C ALA A 341 -26.01 1.72 -10.99
N ARG A 342 -24.98 2.60 -10.86
CA ARG A 342 -24.36 2.99 -9.58
C ARG A 342 -24.80 4.38 -9.10
N ASP A 343 -25.92 4.91 -9.62
CA ASP A 343 -26.49 6.22 -9.30
C ASP A 343 -25.50 7.39 -9.49
N LYS A 344 -24.53 7.25 -10.44
CA LYS A 344 -23.58 8.32 -10.76
C LYS A 344 -24.20 9.33 -11.72
N LYS A 345 -24.10 10.62 -11.37
CA LYS A 345 -24.61 11.72 -12.19
C LYS A 345 -23.60 12.04 -13.31
N ILE A 346 -23.99 11.77 -14.57
CA ILE A 346 -23.16 11.95 -15.75
C ILE A 346 -23.37 13.34 -16.32
N ILE A 347 -22.29 14.07 -16.54
CA ILE A 347 -22.23 15.35 -17.23
C ILE A 347 -21.58 15.14 -18.59
N PHE A 348 -22.09 15.81 -19.62
CA PHE A 348 -21.51 15.78 -20.95
C PHE A 348 -21.24 17.20 -21.46
N THR A 349 -20.10 17.37 -22.06
CA THR A 349 -19.79 18.56 -22.88
C THR A 349 -19.02 18.15 -24.13
N ASN A 350 -18.94 19.02 -25.13
CA ASN A 350 -18.10 18.76 -26.31
C ASN A 350 -17.47 20.04 -26.86
N GLY A 351 -16.41 19.85 -27.64
CA GLY A 351 -15.73 20.95 -28.30
C GLY A 351 -14.47 20.56 -29.07
N CYS A 352 -13.88 21.53 -29.76
CA CYS A 352 -12.65 21.33 -30.52
C CYS A 352 -11.39 21.28 -29.66
N PHE A 353 -11.30 22.11 -28.62
CA PHE A 353 -10.16 22.22 -27.70
C PHE A 353 -8.79 22.20 -28.37
N ASP A 354 -8.66 22.95 -29.45
CA ASP A 354 -7.49 22.92 -30.33
C ASP A 354 -6.20 23.39 -29.62
N ILE A 355 -6.24 24.59 -29.01
CA ILE A 355 -5.18 25.06 -28.11
C ILE A 355 -5.81 25.32 -26.75
N LEU A 356 -5.38 24.55 -25.74
CA LEU A 356 -5.86 24.70 -24.36
C LEU A 356 -5.35 26.02 -23.76
N HIS A 357 -6.23 26.64 -22.99
CA HIS A 357 -5.93 27.83 -22.19
C HIS A 357 -6.77 27.80 -20.87
N ALA A 358 -6.42 28.64 -19.91
CA ALA A 358 -7.08 28.66 -18.61
C ALA A 358 -8.62 28.81 -18.68
N GLY A 359 -9.15 29.44 -19.72
CA GLY A 359 -10.61 29.52 -19.94
C GLY A 359 -11.25 28.16 -20.17
N HIS A 360 -10.60 27.27 -20.93
CA HIS A 360 -11.06 25.88 -21.10
C HIS A 360 -11.01 25.09 -19.80
N VAL A 361 -9.93 25.21 -19.03
CA VAL A 361 -9.77 24.48 -17.76
C VAL A 361 -10.88 24.88 -16.79
N ARG A 362 -11.10 26.19 -16.57
CA ARG A 362 -12.17 26.68 -15.68
C ARG A 362 -13.56 26.26 -16.14
N TYR A 363 -13.80 26.26 -17.46
CA TYR A 363 -15.05 25.77 -18.04
C TYR A 363 -15.29 24.29 -17.69
N LEU A 364 -14.26 23.44 -17.84
CA LEU A 364 -14.35 22.01 -17.54
C LEU A 364 -14.49 21.75 -16.05
N GLU A 365 -13.80 22.49 -15.18
CA GLU A 365 -13.97 22.45 -13.72
C GLU A 365 -15.40 22.80 -13.31
N THR A 366 -15.96 23.86 -13.91
CA THR A 366 -17.34 24.24 -13.65
C THR A 366 -18.32 23.18 -14.14
N ALA A 367 -18.10 22.61 -15.34
CA ALA A 367 -18.91 21.53 -15.86
C ALA A 367 -18.88 20.29 -14.94
N LYS A 368 -17.69 19.90 -14.48
CA LYS A 368 -17.49 18.79 -13.53
C LYS A 368 -18.23 19.00 -12.23
N SER A 369 -18.29 20.21 -11.72
CA SER A 369 -18.94 20.53 -10.43
C SER A 369 -20.46 20.26 -10.41
N TYR A 370 -21.08 20.00 -11.56
CA TYR A 370 -22.51 19.72 -11.64
C TYR A 370 -22.87 18.24 -11.42
N GLY A 371 -21.89 17.35 -11.30
CA GLY A 371 -22.14 15.92 -11.01
C GLY A 371 -20.88 15.10 -10.77
N ASP A 372 -21.02 13.79 -10.87
CA ASP A 372 -19.98 12.83 -10.46
C ASP A 372 -18.96 12.52 -11.57
N VAL A 373 -19.39 12.47 -12.84
CA VAL A 373 -18.56 12.03 -13.97
C VAL A 373 -18.74 12.96 -15.14
N LEU A 374 -17.62 13.58 -15.61
CA LEU A 374 -17.60 14.42 -16.80
C LEU A 374 -17.07 13.64 -18.01
N ILE A 375 -17.93 13.45 -19.00
CA ILE A 375 -17.58 12.88 -20.32
C ILE A 375 -17.45 14.02 -21.32
N LEU A 376 -16.30 14.08 -22.00
CA LEU A 376 -15.99 15.11 -22.98
C LEU A 376 -15.99 14.51 -24.39
N GLY A 377 -16.88 14.99 -25.25
CA GLY A 377 -16.85 14.73 -26.69
C GLY A 377 -15.84 15.65 -27.39
N LEU A 378 -14.80 15.07 -27.99
CA LEU A 378 -13.76 15.79 -28.71
C LEU A 378 -13.95 15.67 -30.22
N ASN A 379 -14.10 16.80 -30.91
CA ASN A 379 -14.16 16.82 -32.36
C ASN A 379 -12.87 16.27 -33.00
N SER A 380 -13.00 15.36 -33.98
CA SER A 380 -11.88 14.85 -34.77
C SER A 380 -11.16 15.99 -35.55
N ASP A 381 -9.98 15.69 -36.07
CA ASP A 381 -9.24 16.66 -36.89
C ASP A 381 -10.05 17.08 -38.13
N ARG A 382 -10.72 16.10 -38.78
CA ARG A 382 -11.61 16.37 -39.92
C ARG A 382 -12.78 17.29 -39.55
N SER A 383 -13.46 16.96 -38.42
CA SER A 383 -14.58 17.77 -37.93
C SER A 383 -14.15 19.21 -37.58
N VAL A 384 -12.98 19.38 -36.93
CA VAL A 384 -12.44 20.72 -36.65
C VAL A 384 -12.08 21.49 -37.91
N SER A 385 -11.48 20.84 -38.91
CA SER A 385 -11.16 21.50 -40.19
C SER A 385 -12.41 22.03 -40.92
N ILE A 386 -13.49 21.27 -40.89
CA ILE A 386 -14.79 21.71 -41.45
C ILE A 386 -15.35 22.92 -40.69
N LEU A 387 -15.27 22.90 -39.34
CA LEU A 387 -15.84 23.93 -38.48
C LEU A 387 -15.01 25.23 -38.41
N LYS A 388 -13.68 25.16 -38.54
CA LYS A 388 -12.77 26.25 -38.26
C LYS A 388 -11.93 26.67 -39.49
N GLY A 389 -12.00 25.94 -40.61
CA GLY A 389 -11.28 26.22 -41.85
C GLY A 389 -9.95 25.48 -41.99
N GLU A 390 -9.35 25.60 -43.18
CA GLU A 390 -8.04 25.01 -43.50
C GLU A 390 -6.94 25.52 -42.55
N GLY A 391 -6.02 24.63 -42.16
CA GLY A 391 -4.96 24.93 -41.20
C GLY A 391 -5.37 24.72 -39.72
N ARG A 392 -6.58 24.23 -39.46
CA ARG A 392 -7.06 23.84 -38.12
C ARG A 392 -7.47 22.35 -38.10
N PRO A 393 -7.25 21.61 -37.01
CA PRO A 393 -6.64 22.07 -35.74
C PRO A 393 -5.12 22.22 -35.84
N ILE A 394 -4.52 22.92 -34.87
CA ILE A 394 -3.06 23.04 -34.72
C ILE A 394 -2.50 21.74 -34.11
N ASN A 395 -3.16 21.24 -33.06
CA ASN A 395 -2.79 19.98 -32.40
C ASN A 395 -3.65 18.81 -32.94
N THR A 396 -3.03 17.65 -33.13
CA THR A 396 -3.74 16.46 -33.59
C THR A 396 -4.84 16.02 -32.59
N GLN A 397 -5.85 15.33 -33.07
CA GLN A 397 -6.92 14.83 -32.19
C GLN A 397 -6.40 13.93 -31.06
N LEU A 398 -5.31 13.18 -31.28
CA LEU A 398 -4.69 12.33 -30.27
C LEU A 398 -3.98 13.15 -29.19
N ASP A 399 -3.20 14.18 -29.59
CA ASP A 399 -2.56 15.08 -28.63
C ASP A 399 -3.60 15.84 -27.82
N ARG A 400 -4.67 16.34 -28.47
CA ARG A 400 -5.77 17.04 -27.79
C ARG A 400 -6.48 16.12 -26.80
N ALA A 401 -6.78 14.87 -27.20
CA ALA A 401 -7.42 13.88 -26.33
C ALA A 401 -6.54 13.56 -25.11
N TYR A 402 -5.24 13.35 -25.34
CA TYR A 402 -4.30 13.03 -24.27
C TYR A 402 -4.17 14.15 -23.24
N ILE A 403 -4.04 15.40 -23.68
CA ILE A 403 -3.96 16.57 -22.80
C ILE A 403 -5.27 16.75 -22.01
N LEU A 404 -6.44 16.57 -22.64
CA LEU A 404 -7.74 16.67 -21.97
C LEU A 404 -7.96 15.55 -20.95
N ALA A 405 -7.56 14.35 -21.29
CA ALA A 405 -7.62 13.17 -20.42
C ALA A 405 -6.72 13.28 -19.18
N ALA A 406 -5.69 14.12 -19.23
CA ALA A 406 -4.80 14.40 -18.10
C ALA A 406 -5.35 15.49 -17.15
N LEU A 407 -6.45 16.16 -17.49
CA LEU A 407 -7.07 17.17 -16.63
C LEU A 407 -7.92 16.50 -15.55
N GLU A 408 -7.72 16.88 -14.30
CA GLU A 408 -8.44 16.35 -13.13
C GLU A 408 -9.98 16.47 -13.27
N ALA A 409 -10.45 17.51 -13.96
CA ALA A 409 -11.87 17.75 -14.17
C ALA A 409 -12.51 16.80 -15.21
N VAL A 410 -11.73 16.08 -16.02
CA VAL A 410 -12.23 15.26 -17.13
C VAL A 410 -12.06 13.78 -16.79
N ASP A 411 -13.16 13.05 -16.65
CA ASP A 411 -13.10 11.63 -16.35
C ASP A 411 -12.91 10.79 -17.62
N TYR A 412 -13.57 11.16 -18.73
CA TYR A 412 -13.44 10.43 -20.00
C TYR A 412 -13.50 11.36 -21.20
N VAL A 413 -12.72 11.04 -22.23
CA VAL A 413 -12.70 11.72 -23.52
C VAL A 413 -13.13 10.75 -24.61
N VAL A 414 -14.00 11.17 -25.51
CA VAL A 414 -14.44 10.39 -26.68
C VAL A 414 -14.24 11.22 -27.93
N ILE A 415 -13.41 10.75 -28.87
CA ILE A 415 -13.25 11.39 -30.17
C ILE A 415 -14.43 11.00 -31.06
N PHE A 416 -15.10 11.99 -31.66
CA PHE A 416 -16.18 11.78 -32.63
C PHE A 416 -15.90 12.53 -33.92
N ASP A 417 -16.30 11.95 -35.04
CA ASP A 417 -16.01 12.46 -36.39
C ASP A 417 -17.24 13.05 -37.12
N ASP A 418 -18.41 12.92 -36.50
CA ASP A 418 -19.67 13.43 -37.05
C ASP A 418 -19.73 14.96 -37.04
N GLU A 419 -20.57 15.54 -37.90
CA GLU A 419 -20.78 16.99 -37.94
C GLU A 419 -21.35 17.54 -36.63
N THR A 420 -22.08 16.69 -35.88
CA THR A 420 -22.68 17.06 -34.61
C THR A 420 -22.42 15.97 -33.54
N PRO A 421 -22.43 16.28 -32.26
CA PRO A 421 -22.24 15.30 -31.21
C PRO A 421 -23.51 14.49 -30.88
N TYR A 422 -24.56 14.52 -31.71
CA TYR A 422 -25.88 13.99 -31.40
C TYR A 422 -25.84 12.50 -31.10
N ASP A 423 -25.18 11.68 -31.94
CA ASP A 423 -25.12 10.22 -31.74
C ASP A 423 -24.31 9.84 -30.52
N LEU A 424 -23.25 10.59 -30.21
CA LEU A 424 -22.48 10.41 -28.98
C LEU A 424 -23.33 10.77 -27.74
N ILE A 425 -24.05 11.90 -27.76
CA ILE A 425 -24.96 12.29 -26.67
C ILE A 425 -26.06 11.23 -26.48
N LYS A 426 -26.60 10.69 -27.56
CA LYS A 426 -27.59 9.61 -27.53
C LYS A 426 -27.06 8.31 -26.96
N ALA A 427 -25.79 8.00 -27.18
CA ALA A 427 -25.12 6.83 -26.60
C ALA A 427 -24.87 6.99 -25.10
N VAL A 428 -24.43 8.17 -24.68
CA VAL A 428 -24.13 8.49 -23.26
C VAL A 428 -25.41 8.72 -22.46
N LYS A 429 -26.41 9.39 -23.02
CA LYS A 429 -27.63 9.87 -22.35
C LYS A 429 -27.31 10.59 -21.05
N PRO A 430 -26.61 11.73 -21.08
CA PRO A 430 -26.16 12.39 -19.86
C PRO A 430 -27.35 12.96 -19.05
N HIS A 431 -27.18 13.09 -17.73
CA HIS A 431 -28.11 13.82 -16.89
C HIS A 431 -28.02 15.31 -17.13
N ILE A 432 -26.80 15.84 -17.36
CA ILE A 432 -26.60 17.26 -17.65
C ILE A 432 -25.76 17.42 -18.92
N LEU A 433 -26.30 18.20 -19.86
CA LEU A 433 -25.55 18.71 -21.01
C LEU A 433 -25.03 20.11 -20.69
N VAL A 434 -23.73 20.33 -20.81
CA VAL A 434 -23.09 21.63 -20.53
C VAL A 434 -22.58 22.26 -21.81
N LYS A 435 -22.88 23.55 -22.02
CA LYS A 435 -22.42 24.35 -23.14
C LYS A 435 -21.90 25.72 -22.68
N GLY A 436 -21.15 26.37 -23.55
CA GLY A 436 -20.72 27.75 -23.31
C GLY A 436 -21.85 28.77 -23.44
N GLY A 437 -21.69 29.93 -22.81
CA GLY A 437 -22.69 30.99 -22.80
C GLY A 437 -23.01 31.57 -24.18
N ASP A 438 -22.22 31.29 -25.21
CA ASP A 438 -22.48 31.67 -26.61
C ASP A 438 -23.66 30.90 -27.24
N TYR A 439 -24.19 29.90 -26.52
CA TYR A 439 -25.42 29.17 -26.88
C TYR A 439 -26.69 29.76 -26.26
N GLU A 440 -26.60 30.87 -25.52
CA GLU A 440 -27.78 31.51 -24.93
C GLU A 440 -28.76 31.95 -26.01
N GLY A 441 -30.00 31.47 -25.91
CA GLY A 441 -31.07 31.73 -26.91
C GLY A 441 -30.96 30.94 -28.20
N LYS A 442 -30.05 29.96 -28.31
CA LYS A 442 -29.93 29.06 -29.47
C LYS A 442 -30.37 27.66 -29.12
N GLU A 443 -30.84 26.91 -30.12
CA GLU A 443 -31.10 25.49 -29.99
C GLU A 443 -29.80 24.72 -29.79
N VAL A 444 -29.75 23.86 -28.77
CA VAL A 444 -28.58 23.07 -28.43
C VAL A 444 -28.80 21.63 -28.86
N ILE A 445 -27.93 21.12 -29.72
CA ILE A 445 -27.98 19.75 -30.21
C ILE A 445 -27.85 18.75 -29.04
N GLY A 446 -28.79 17.82 -28.93
CA GLY A 446 -28.86 16.82 -27.87
C GLY A 446 -29.54 17.29 -26.57
N GLN A 447 -30.10 18.51 -26.55
CA GLN A 447 -30.88 19.01 -25.44
C GLN A 447 -32.13 18.15 -25.16
N ASP A 448 -32.68 17.55 -26.22
CA ASP A 448 -33.83 16.62 -26.15
C ASP A 448 -33.50 15.26 -25.52
N ILE A 449 -32.24 14.96 -25.34
CA ILE A 449 -31.75 13.67 -24.78
C ILE A 449 -31.31 13.80 -23.30
N ALA A 450 -30.75 14.96 -22.93
CA ALA A 450 -30.29 15.21 -21.57
C ALA A 450 -31.44 15.62 -20.66
N ASP A 451 -31.37 15.30 -19.36
CA ASP A 451 -32.39 15.69 -18.39
C ASP A 451 -32.35 17.21 -18.11
N GLU A 452 -31.15 17.85 -18.18
CA GLU A 452 -30.95 19.27 -17.93
C GLU A 452 -29.88 19.85 -18.87
N LEU A 453 -30.10 21.10 -19.34
CA LEU A 453 -29.08 21.91 -20.02
C LEU A 453 -28.55 22.99 -19.09
N LYS A 454 -27.21 23.10 -19.00
CA LYS A 454 -26.55 24.20 -18.27
C LYS A 454 -25.63 24.98 -19.20
N LEU A 455 -25.71 26.31 -19.09
CA LEU A 455 -24.82 27.24 -19.80
C LEU A 455 -23.78 27.78 -18.83
N VAL A 456 -22.51 27.72 -19.20
CA VAL A 456 -21.37 28.22 -18.42
C VAL A 456 -20.81 29.47 -19.10
N GLN A 457 -20.73 30.57 -18.40
CA GLN A 457 -20.16 31.83 -18.91
C GLN A 457 -18.68 31.68 -19.18
N PHE A 458 -18.21 32.21 -20.32
CA PHE A 458 -16.79 32.19 -20.65
C PHE A 458 -16.00 33.23 -19.84
N VAL A 459 -14.72 32.91 -19.60
CA VAL A 459 -13.79 33.85 -18.99
C VAL A 459 -13.37 34.87 -20.05
N ASP A 460 -13.67 36.15 -19.80
CA ASP A 460 -13.38 37.26 -20.71
C ASP A 460 -11.88 37.31 -21.09
N GLY A 461 -11.62 37.58 -22.38
CA GLY A 461 -10.29 37.82 -22.91
C GLY A 461 -9.46 36.57 -23.25
N LYS A 462 -9.98 35.35 -23.08
CA LYS A 462 -9.30 34.11 -23.43
C LYS A 462 -9.99 33.42 -24.62
N SER A 463 -9.33 33.36 -25.79
CA SER A 463 -9.79 32.57 -26.94
C SER A 463 -8.61 32.03 -27.72
N THR A 464 -8.75 30.83 -28.30
CA THR A 464 -7.74 30.19 -29.15
C THR A 464 -7.37 31.11 -30.36
N THR A 465 -8.35 31.78 -30.97
CA THR A 465 -8.14 32.70 -32.10
C THR A 465 -7.22 33.85 -31.70
N LYS A 466 -7.50 34.51 -30.55
CA LYS A 466 -6.64 35.59 -30.05
C LYS A 466 -5.23 35.13 -29.70
N THR A 467 -5.07 33.90 -29.26
CA THR A 467 -3.75 33.31 -28.96
C THR A 467 -2.95 33.11 -30.25
N ILE A 468 -3.59 32.58 -31.29
CA ILE A 468 -2.96 32.41 -32.61
C ILE A 468 -2.58 33.77 -33.24
N GLU A 469 -3.47 34.75 -33.20
CA GLU A 469 -3.19 36.09 -33.67
C GLU A 469 -1.98 36.73 -32.97
N LYS A 470 -1.86 36.58 -31.65
CA LYS A 470 -0.68 37.06 -30.92
C LYS A 470 0.61 36.36 -31.34
N ILE A 471 0.59 35.07 -31.56
CA ILE A 471 1.76 34.32 -32.04
C ILE A 471 2.17 34.75 -33.42
N GLN A 472 1.21 35.00 -34.35
CA GLN A 472 1.46 35.46 -35.69
C GLN A 472 1.96 36.89 -35.75
N GLN A 473 1.57 37.74 -34.79
CA GLN A 473 2.01 39.16 -34.70
C GLN A 473 3.37 39.31 -34.01
N GLY A 474 3.99 38.23 -33.54
CA GLY A 474 5.33 38.25 -32.97
C GLY A 474 5.44 38.93 -31.60
N ASN A 475 4.35 39.01 -30.84
CA ASN A 475 4.28 39.59 -29.49
C ASN A 475 3.97 38.55 -28.44
#